data_4d847f5425cfc30315c4edc7391dcf83
#
_entry.id   4d847f5425cfc30315c4edc7391dcf83
#
_cell.length_a   1.000
_cell.length_b   1.000
_cell.length_c   1.000
_cell.angle_alpha   90.00
_cell.angle_beta   90.00
_cell.angle_gamma   90.00
#
_symmetry.space_group_name_H-M   'P 1'
#
loop_
_entity.id
_entity.type
_entity.pdbx_description
1 polymer ?
#
loop_
_entity_poly.entity_id
_entity_poly.type
_entity_poly.pdbx_seq_one_letter_code
_entity_poly.pdbx_strand_id
1 'polypeptide(L)'
;MTFSSEINLPEGVSLPAGMLFVDFQKEVFAQIAKDFQLDENESQEPFNEWMENVIRSNPDRIHASFYRLDLGEEIVNNALKIEDASLRSTLLAEQSIQRAVLKVLTRFNYALKNRLNSTKN
;
A
#
# COMPACT_ATOMS: atom_id res chain seq x y z
N MET A 1 8.40 9.76 1.47
CA MET A 1 7.51 9.52 0.31
C MET A 1 6.26 10.37 0.45
N THR A 2 5.86 10.99 -0.61
CA THR A 2 4.60 11.73 -0.66
C THR A 2 3.60 10.98 -1.52
N PHE A 3 2.32 11.01 -1.12
CA PHE A 3 1.25 10.39 -1.89
C PHE A 3 0.37 11.47 -2.51
N SER A 4 -0.08 11.23 -3.73
CA SER A 4 -1.01 12.13 -4.43
C SER A 4 -2.44 12.02 -3.86
N SER A 5 -2.77 10.94 -3.18
CA SER A 5 -4.06 10.72 -2.55
C SER A 5 -3.89 10.50 -1.04
N GLU A 6 -4.88 10.91 -0.28
CA GLU A 6 -4.89 10.70 1.17
C GLU A 6 -5.11 9.23 1.50
N ILE A 7 -4.52 8.79 2.61
CA ILE A 7 -4.79 7.46 3.15
C ILE A 7 -6.12 7.52 3.90
N ASN A 8 -7.08 6.72 3.44
CA ASN A 8 -8.40 6.65 4.04
C ASN A 8 -8.67 5.25 4.55
N LEU A 9 -9.36 5.16 5.67
CA LEU A 9 -9.85 3.88 6.16
C LEU A 9 -11.04 3.42 5.31
N PRO A 10 -11.20 2.10 5.08
CA PRO A 10 -12.40 1.58 4.43
C PRO A 10 -13.65 1.97 5.23
N GLU A 11 -14.78 2.11 4.53
CA GLU A 11 -16.04 2.44 5.17
C GLU A 11 -16.41 1.42 6.26
N GLY A 12 -16.82 1.92 7.41
CA GLY A 12 -17.20 1.06 8.54
C GLY A 12 -16.02 0.49 9.32
N VAL A 13 -14.78 0.85 8.98
CA VAL A 13 -13.58 0.36 9.66
C VAL A 13 -12.97 1.45 10.52
N SER A 14 -12.68 1.11 11.77
CA SER A 14 -12.02 2.01 12.73
C SER A 14 -10.60 1.54 13.00
N LEU A 15 -9.75 2.48 13.43
CA LEU A 15 -8.40 2.13 13.90
C LEU A 15 -8.47 1.26 15.16
N PRO A 16 -7.49 0.35 15.37
CA PRO A 16 -7.39 -0.36 16.64
C PRO A 16 -7.30 0.60 17.82
N ALA A 17 -7.85 0.18 18.94
CA ALA A 17 -7.88 0.99 20.15
C ALA A 17 -6.47 1.43 20.57
N GLY A 18 -6.32 2.73 20.85
CA GLY A 18 -5.04 3.31 21.27
C GLY A 18 -4.10 3.71 20.15
N MET A 19 -4.46 3.46 18.88
CA MET A 19 -3.63 3.83 17.74
C MET A 19 -4.03 5.22 17.22
N LEU A 20 -3.04 6.11 17.08
CA LEU A 20 -3.24 7.41 16.44
C LEU A 20 -3.18 7.25 14.91
N PHE A 21 -3.98 8.07 14.22
CA PHE A 21 -4.02 8.02 12.75
C PHE A 21 -2.66 8.31 12.12
N VAL A 22 -1.88 9.23 12.70
CA VAL A 22 -0.55 9.55 12.20
C VAL A 22 0.40 8.35 12.28
N ASP A 23 0.29 7.56 13.34
CA ASP A 23 1.10 6.34 13.50
C ASP A 23 0.66 5.26 12.50
N PHE A 24 -0.64 5.15 12.27
CA PHE A 24 -1.19 4.25 11.26
C PHE A 24 -0.68 4.62 9.86
N GLN A 25 -0.69 5.90 9.51
CA GLN A 25 -0.14 6.36 8.22
C GLN A 25 1.33 5.97 8.06
N LYS A 26 2.14 6.12 9.10
CA LYS A 26 3.56 5.72 9.07
C LYS A 26 3.70 4.23 8.80
N GLU A 27 2.85 3.41 9.39
CA GLU A 27 2.86 1.96 9.16
C GLU A 27 2.46 1.60 7.73
N VAL A 28 1.49 2.30 7.15
CA VAL A 28 1.10 2.10 5.75
C VAL A 28 2.27 2.47 4.82
N PHE A 29 2.92 3.60 5.07
CA PHE A 29 4.09 4.02 4.28
C PHE A 29 5.23 3.00 4.39
N ALA A 30 5.48 2.49 5.60
CA ALA A 30 6.51 1.47 5.83
C ALA A 30 6.18 0.16 5.08
N GLN A 31 4.90 -0.21 5.04
CA GLN A 31 4.45 -1.39 4.29
C GLN A 31 4.71 -1.24 2.79
N ILE A 32 4.38 -0.07 2.24
CA ILE A 32 4.63 0.22 0.82
C ILE A 32 6.13 0.22 0.53
N ALA A 33 6.92 0.89 1.35
CA ALA A 33 8.37 0.95 1.18
C ALA A 33 9.00 -0.45 1.19
N LYS A 34 8.51 -1.33 2.06
CA LYS A 34 8.96 -2.71 2.15
C LYS A 34 8.59 -3.52 0.90
N ASP A 35 7.30 -3.51 0.51
CA ASP A 35 6.80 -4.34 -0.60
C ASP A 35 7.34 -3.86 -1.95
N PHE A 36 7.55 -2.56 -2.12
CA PHE A 36 8.11 -1.99 -3.34
C PHE A 36 9.64 -1.87 -3.28
N GLN A 37 10.26 -2.23 -2.16
CA GLN A 37 11.72 -2.16 -1.96
C GLN A 37 12.27 -0.79 -2.33
N LEU A 38 11.65 0.25 -1.79
CA LEU A 38 12.04 1.63 -2.06
C LEU A 38 13.31 1.98 -1.31
N ASP A 39 14.25 2.64 -2.00
CA ASP A 39 15.40 3.21 -1.33
C ASP A 39 15.07 4.61 -0.79
N GLU A 40 16.02 5.21 -0.07
CA GLU A 40 15.82 6.50 0.59
C GLU A 40 15.51 7.62 -0.42
N ASN A 41 16.16 7.62 -1.57
CA ASN A 41 15.94 8.63 -2.61
C ASN A 41 14.59 8.43 -3.29
N GLU A 42 14.25 7.18 -3.62
CA GLU A 42 12.96 6.85 -4.23
C GLU A 42 11.79 7.21 -3.31
N SER A 43 11.95 7.04 -2.01
CA SER A 43 10.89 7.32 -1.05
C SER A 43 10.52 8.81 -0.94
N GLN A 44 11.32 9.70 -1.52
CA GLN A 44 11.03 11.14 -1.55
C GLN A 44 10.21 11.56 -2.77
N GLU A 45 10.11 10.70 -3.79
CA GLU A 45 9.29 10.98 -4.97
C GLU A 45 7.80 10.81 -4.67
N PRO A 46 6.92 11.58 -5.33
CA PRO A 46 5.49 11.28 -5.30
C PRO A 46 5.22 9.87 -5.82
N PHE A 47 4.40 9.12 -5.11
CA PHE A 47 4.24 7.69 -5.38
C PHE A 47 3.70 7.41 -6.78
N ASN A 48 2.75 8.20 -7.27
CA ASN A 48 2.20 8.02 -8.62
C ASN A 48 3.24 8.29 -9.72
N GLU A 49 4.13 9.28 -9.52
CA GLU A 49 5.22 9.55 -10.46
C GLU A 49 6.26 8.44 -10.45
N TRP A 50 6.63 7.96 -9.26
CA TRP A 50 7.51 6.81 -9.11
C TRP A 50 6.92 5.60 -9.83
N MET A 51 5.64 5.33 -9.64
CA MET A 51 4.92 4.22 -10.26
C MET A 51 5.04 4.28 -11.79
N GLU A 52 4.75 5.44 -12.38
CA GLU A 52 4.83 5.61 -13.83
C GLU A 52 6.25 5.39 -14.36
N ASN A 53 7.25 5.93 -13.67
CA ASN A 53 8.65 5.77 -14.07
C ASN A 53 9.09 4.32 -14.05
N VAL A 54 8.69 3.55 -13.03
CA VAL A 54 9.08 2.14 -12.92
C VAL A 54 8.32 1.26 -13.91
N ILE A 55 7.04 1.56 -14.17
CA ILE A 55 6.27 0.82 -15.20
C ILE A 55 6.97 0.92 -16.55
N ARG A 56 7.50 2.11 -16.90
CA ARG A 56 8.20 2.31 -18.18
C ARG A 56 9.61 1.74 -18.19
N SER A 57 10.37 1.90 -17.11
CA SER A 57 11.80 1.59 -17.10
C SER A 57 12.11 0.18 -16.61
N ASN A 58 11.29 -0.39 -15.74
CA ASN A 58 11.54 -1.71 -15.16
C ASN A 58 10.23 -2.41 -14.79
N PRO A 59 9.49 -2.89 -15.81
CA PRO A 59 8.19 -3.54 -15.56
C PRO A 59 8.31 -4.81 -14.70
N ASP A 60 9.42 -5.54 -14.77
CA ASP A 60 9.60 -6.74 -13.95
C ASP A 60 9.65 -6.38 -12.46
N ARG A 61 10.32 -5.27 -12.13
CA ARG A 61 10.37 -4.78 -10.76
C ARG A 61 8.96 -4.45 -10.23
N ILE A 62 8.16 -3.79 -11.06
CA ILE A 62 6.82 -3.39 -10.64
C ILE A 62 5.90 -4.61 -10.45
N HIS A 63 5.99 -5.61 -11.33
CA HIS A 63 5.22 -6.85 -11.16
C HIS A 63 5.62 -7.59 -9.88
N ALA A 64 6.91 -7.67 -9.58
CA ALA A 64 7.40 -8.27 -8.34
C ALA A 64 6.87 -7.52 -7.11
N SER A 65 6.82 -6.19 -7.18
CA SER A 65 6.29 -5.35 -6.11
C SER A 65 4.80 -5.62 -5.87
N PHE A 66 4.01 -5.69 -6.92
CA PHE A 66 2.57 -6.00 -6.83
C PHE A 66 2.34 -7.40 -6.25
N TYR A 67 3.21 -8.36 -6.60
CA TYR A 67 3.13 -9.71 -6.06
C TYR A 67 3.40 -9.70 -4.54
N ARG A 68 4.44 -9.01 -4.10
CA ARG A 68 4.75 -8.89 -2.66
C ARG A 68 3.63 -8.21 -1.88
N LEU A 69 3.01 -7.20 -2.48
CA LEU A 69 1.88 -6.49 -1.88
C LEU A 69 0.60 -7.32 -1.90
N ASP A 70 0.54 -8.37 -2.72
CA ASP A 70 -0.63 -9.20 -2.93
C ASP A 70 -1.80 -8.39 -3.52
N LEU A 71 -1.50 -7.60 -4.54
CA LEU A 71 -2.50 -6.73 -5.16
C LEU A 71 -3.51 -7.48 -6.00
N GLY A 72 -3.12 -8.63 -6.56
CA GLY A 72 -3.99 -9.43 -7.42
C GLY A 72 -3.75 -9.18 -8.90
N GLU A 73 -3.59 -10.25 -9.67
CA GLU A 73 -3.26 -10.18 -11.09
C GLU A 73 -4.36 -9.49 -11.92
N GLU A 74 -5.62 -9.72 -11.58
CA GLU A 74 -6.74 -9.14 -12.32
C GLU A 74 -6.74 -7.62 -12.22
N ILE A 75 -6.54 -7.08 -11.03
CA ILE A 75 -6.46 -5.63 -10.80
C ILE A 75 -5.29 -5.04 -11.59
N VAL A 76 -4.13 -5.67 -11.50
CA VAL A 76 -2.91 -5.21 -12.18
C VAL A 76 -3.08 -5.25 -13.70
N ASN A 77 -3.57 -6.36 -14.25
CA ASN A 77 -3.73 -6.52 -15.69
C ASN A 77 -4.75 -5.53 -16.25
N ASN A 78 -5.86 -5.32 -15.56
CA ASN A 78 -6.87 -4.35 -16.00
C ASN A 78 -6.32 -2.93 -15.98
N ALA A 79 -5.56 -2.57 -14.96
CA ALA A 79 -4.96 -1.23 -14.88
C ALA A 79 -3.89 -1.01 -15.94
N LEU A 80 -3.07 -2.02 -16.23
CA LEU A 80 -2.01 -1.91 -17.25
C LEU A 80 -2.55 -1.79 -18.66
N LYS A 81 -3.82 -2.13 -18.92
CA LYS A 81 -4.48 -1.94 -20.22
C LYS A 81 -4.92 -0.51 -20.46
N ILE A 82 -4.92 0.35 -19.43
CA ILE A 82 -5.31 1.74 -19.56
C ILE A 82 -4.24 2.47 -20.38
N GLU A 83 -4.65 3.12 -21.47
CA GLU A 83 -3.74 3.80 -22.39
C GLU A 83 -3.17 5.10 -21.80
N ASP A 84 -3.98 5.84 -21.04
CA ASP A 84 -3.54 7.07 -20.39
C ASP A 84 -2.56 6.74 -19.26
N ALA A 85 -1.29 7.14 -19.44
CA ALA A 85 -0.23 6.81 -18.49
C ALA A 85 -0.47 7.40 -17.10
N SER A 86 -0.97 8.64 -17.04
CA SER A 86 -1.25 9.30 -15.77
C SER A 86 -2.39 8.62 -15.01
N LEU A 87 -3.46 8.27 -15.73
CA LEU A 87 -4.60 7.56 -15.12
C LEU A 87 -4.19 6.16 -14.66
N ARG A 88 -3.41 5.45 -15.46
CA ARG A 88 -2.90 4.12 -15.14
C ARG A 88 -2.08 4.13 -13.85
N SER A 89 -1.10 5.03 -13.77
CA SER A 89 -0.21 5.11 -12.61
C SER A 89 -0.94 5.57 -11.36
N THR A 90 -1.87 6.52 -11.50
CA THR A 90 -2.69 6.99 -10.38
C THR A 90 -3.56 5.86 -9.84
N LEU A 91 -4.22 5.09 -10.72
CA LEU A 91 -5.06 3.97 -10.30
C LEU A 91 -4.25 2.89 -9.59
N LEU A 92 -3.09 2.52 -10.14
CA LEU A 92 -2.22 1.52 -9.51
C LEU A 92 -1.68 2.01 -8.17
N ALA A 93 -1.33 3.29 -8.05
CA ALA A 93 -0.89 3.87 -6.80
C ALA A 93 -2.01 3.82 -5.74
N GLU A 94 -3.23 4.21 -6.12
CA GLU A 94 -4.38 4.17 -5.21
C GLU A 94 -4.72 2.75 -4.76
N GLN A 95 -4.74 1.79 -5.67
CA GLN A 95 -4.99 0.39 -5.36
C GLN A 95 -3.92 -0.18 -4.43
N SER A 96 -2.66 0.20 -4.66
CA SER A 96 -1.54 -0.22 -3.83
C SER A 96 -1.67 0.34 -2.39
N ILE A 97 -2.05 1.60 -2.26
CA ILE A 97 -2.28 2.22 -0.94
C ILE A 97 -3.43 1.51 -0.21
N GLN A 98 -4.53 1.27 -0.90
CA GLN A 98 -5.69 0.58 -0.30
C GLN A 98 -5.31 -0.82 0.18
N ARG A 99 -4.54 -1.56 -0.62
CA ARG A 99 -4.09 -2.90 -0.23
C ARG A 99 -3.15 -2.84 0.97
N ALA A 100 -2.22 -1.88 1.00
CA ALA A 100 -1.32 -1.68 2.12
C ALA A 100 -2.09 -1.35 3.41
N VAL A 101 -3.12 -0.51 3.31
CA VAL A 101 -4.02 -0.20 4.43
C VAL A 101 -4.63 -1.49 4.99
N LEU A 102 -5.17 -2.35 4.13
CA LEU A 102 -5.78 -3.61 4.55
C LEU A 102 -4.75 -4.55 5.21
N LYS A 103 -3.53 -4.64 4.67
CA LYS A 103 -2.47 -5.45 5.26
C LYS A 103 -2.11 -4.97 6.66
N VAL A 104 -1.98 -3.68 6.84
CA VAL A 104 -1.64 -3.09 8.15
C VAL A 104 -2.77 -3.33 9.15
N LEU A 105 -4.02 -3.07 8.75
CA LEU A 105 -5.19 -3.32 9.62
C LEU A 105 -5.28 -4.78 10.03
N THR A 106 -5.09 -5.70 9.10
CA THR A 106 -5.16 -7.14 9.36
C THR A 106 -4.08 -7.54 10.37
N ARG A 107 -2.87 -7.03 10.20
CA ARG A 107 -1.75 -7.33 11.11
C ARG A 107 -2.04 -6.84 12.54
N PHE A 108 -2.56 -5.63 12.69
CA PHE A 108 -2.86 -5.09 14.01
C PHE A 108 -4.05 -5.79 14.67
N ASN A 109 -5.09 -6.11 13.90
CA ASN A 109 -6.24 -6.84 14.42
C ASN A 109 -5.84 -8.25 14.86
N TYR A 110 -4.96 -8.90 14.11
CA TYR A 110 -4.44 -10.21 14.48
C TYR A 110 -3.62 -10.14 15.76
N ALA A 111 -2.73 -9.15 15.90
CA ALA A 111 -1.93 -8.96 17.10
C ALA A 111 -2.80 -8.68 18.33
N LEU A 112 -3.84 -7.86 18.17
CA LEU A 112 -4.78 -7.56 19.25
C LEU A 112 -5.54 -8.82 19.68
N LYS A 113 -6.02 -9.61 18.73
CA LYS A 113 -6.72 -10.87 19.00
C LYS A 113 -5.83 -11.84 19.77
N ASN A 114 -4.56 -11.99 19.37
CA ASN A 114 -3.61 -12.85 20.07
C ASN A 114 -3.33 -12.37 21.49
N ARG A 115 -3.22 -11.05 21.68
CA ARG A 115 -3.02 -10.47 23.02
C ARG A 115 -4.21 -10.76 23.93
N LEU A 116 -5.44 -10.62 23.43
CA LEU A 116 -6.65 -10.92 24.17
C LEU A 116 -6.74 -12.40 24.52
N ASN A 117 -6.37 -13.28 23.59
CA ASN A 117 -6.35 -14.73 23.84
C ASN A 117 -5.31 -15.11 24.91
N SER A 118 -4.16 -14.43 24.92
CA SER A 118 -3.12 -14.66 25.93
C SER A 118 -3.55 -14.27 27.34
N THR A 119 -4.45 -13.31 27.48
CA THR A 119 -4.93 -12.84 28.79
C THR A 119 -6.09 -13.65 29.36
N LYS A 120 -6.64 -14.59 28.60
CA LYS A 120 -7.75 -15.44 29.03
C LYS A 120 -7.34 -16.68 29.82
N ASN A 121 -6.06 -16.87 29.99
CA ASN A 121 -5.57 -18.02 30.77
C ASN A 121 -5.47 -17.71 32.27
#